data_682c6440ff7730ddd4517fa28259373c
#
_entry.id   682c6440ff7730ddd4517fa28259373c
#
_cell.length_a   1.000
_cell.length_b   1.000
_cell.length_c   1.000
_cell.angle_alpha   90.00
_cell.angle_beta   90.00
_cell.angle_gamma   90.00
#
_symmetry.space_group_name_H-M   'P 1'
#
loop_
_entity.id
_entity.type
_entity.pdbx_description
1 polymer ?
#
loop_
_entity_poly.entity_id
_entity_poly.type
_entity_poly.pdbx_seq_one_letter_code
_entity_poly.pdbx_strand_id
1 'polypeptide(L)'
;TQYTSSAASDVYKRQAKHKENFKTEMKKMKNRPPFTQAFTFDDVLLVPQHSKILPSEVDLKTRLTPKITMNIPLLSAAMDTVTESDMAVALAREGGIGVIHKNLSIERQVFMVDKVKRSESGMIVDPITLSSNKTIKDAKKVMADYKISGLPVVENDKLVGIITNRDIRFETNDSLSVKDRMTMEKLITVPKGTTLDQAKDELQKHRIEKLLVVNDDDSLAGLITVKDIQKKEDYPNACKDSNGRLRVGAAIGNSSDAIESCLLYTSPSPRDMPR
;
A
#
# COMPACT_ATOMS: atom_id res chain seq x y z
N THR A 1 -27.95 -50.60 4.14
CA THR A 1 -27.17 -49.98 3.07
C THR A 1 -25.83 -50.68 3.01
N GLN A 2 -25.68 -51.59 2.02
CA GLN A 2 -24.43 -52.30 1.74
C GLN A 2 -23.43 -51.32 1.16
N TYR A 3 -22.37 -51.04 1.89
CA TYR A 3 -21.17 -50.39 1.32
C TYR A 3 -20.55 -51.41 0.34
N THR A 4 -20.48 -51.04 -0.92
CA THR A 4 -19.90 -51.89 -1.96
C THR A 4 -18.45 -52.19 -1.66
N SER A 5 -18.01 -53.43 -1.84
CA SER A 5 -16.68 -53.99 -1.53
C SER A 5 -15.52 -53.23 -2.21
N SER A 6 -15.80 -52.44 -3.22
CA SER A 6 -14.85 -51.57 -3.94
C SER A 6 -14.33 -50.38 -3.09
N ALA A 7 -15.22 -49.69 -2.37
CA ALA A 7 -14.81 -48.55 -1.54
C ALA A 7 -13.94 -48.95 -0.34
N ALA A 8 -14.27 -50.10 0.27
CA ALA A 8 -13.46 -50.68 1.36
C ALA A 8 -12.05 -51.08 0.85
N SER A 9 -11.97 -51.69 -0.35
CA SER A 9 -10.71 -52.04 -0.99
C SER A 9 -9.81 -50.80 -1.28
N ASP A 10 -10.40 -49.67 -1.71
CA ASP A 10 -9.65 -48.44 -1.99
C ASP A 10 -9.15 -47.75 -0.72
N VAL A 11 -9.92 -47.79 0.36
CA VAL A 11 -9.46 -47.28 1.67
C VAL A 11 -8.30 -48.13 2.19
N TYR A 12 -8.38 -49.48 2.08
CA TYR A 12 -7.29 -50.37 2.48
C TYR A 12 -6.02 -50.17 1.63
N LYS A 13 -6.15 -50.00 0.33
CA LYS A 13 -5.01 -49.70 -0.56
C LYS A 13 -4.34 -48.36 -0.24
N ARG A 14 -5.12 -47.31 0.08
CA ARG A 14 -4.58 -46.01 0.54
C ARG A 14 -3.86 -46.15 1.86
N GLN A 15 -4.42 -46.90 2.81
CA GLN A 15 -3.76 -47.11 4.10
C GLN A 15 -2.48 -47.95 3.98
N ALA A 16 -2.44 -48.95 3.11
CA ALA A 16 -1.26 -49.75 2.84
C ALA A 16 -0.14 -48.89 2.20
N LYS A 17 -0.50 -48.05 1.21
CA LYS A 17 0.44 -47.10 0.57
C LYS A 17 0.97 -46.05 1.55
N HIS A 18 0.12 -45.61 2.48
CA HIS A 18 0.53 -44.68 3.56
C HIS A 18 1.50 -45.37 4.52
N LYS A 19 1.29 -46.64 4.87
CA LYS A 19 2.21 -47.42 5.71
C LYS A 19 3.56 -47.68 5.02
N GLU A 20 3.56 -47.95 3.72
CA GLU A 20 4.81 -48.13 2.95
C GLU A 20 5.59 -46.82 2.81
N ASN A 21 4.93 -45.71 2.51
CA ASN A 21 5.55 -44.40 2.49
C ASN A 21 6.12 -44.01 3.86
N PHE A 22 5.36 -44.29 4.94
CA PHE A 22 5.82 -44.06 6.30
C PHE A 22 7.05 -44.88 6.67
N LYS A 23 7.07 -46.20 6.28
CA LYS A 23 8.23 -47.05 6.49
C LYS A 23 9.45 -46.58 5.69
N THR A 24 9.25 -46.06 4.48
CA THR A 24 10.32 -45.52 3.64
C THR A 24 10.87 -44.20 4.20
N GLU A 25 10.00 -43.35 4.70
CA GLU A 25 10.37 -42.12 5.39
C GLU A 25 11.11 -42.42 6.71
N MET A 26 10.62 -43.38 7.49
CA MET A 26 11.29 -43.84 8.71
C MET A 26 12.68 -44.48 8.44
N LYS A 27 12.84 -45.17 7.30
CA LYS A 27 14.17 -45.69 6.88
C LYS A 27 15.11 -44.56 6.48
N LYS A 28 14.62 -43.50 5.82
CA LYS A 28 15.41 -42.29 5.53
C LYS A 28 15.78 -41.54 6.81
N MET A 29 14.90 -41.53 7.82
CA MET A 29 15.18 -40.93 9.12
C MET A 29 16.26 -41.68 9.94
N LYS A 30 16.41 -43.01 9.76
CA LYS A 30 17.47 -43.78 10.45
C LYS A 30 18.90 -43.38 10.08
N ASN A 31 19.09 -42.77 8.93
CA ASN A 31 20.42 -42.29 8.44
C ASN A 31 20.61 -40.76 8.65
N ARG A 32 19.66 -40.05 9.26
CA ARG A 32 19.91 -38.66 9.70
C ARG A 32 20.55 -38.70 11.08
N PRO A 33 21.49 -37.80 11.38
CA PRO A 33 21.91 -37.61 12.77
C PRO A 33 20.64 -37.40 13.59
N PRO A 34 20.52 -38.00 14.80
CA PRO A 34 19.27 -38.16 15.51
C PRO A 34 18.52 -36.84 15.75
N PHE A 35 19.24 -35.75 15.83
CA PHE A 35 18.68 -34.40 15.89
C PHE A 35 19.75 -33.38 15.46
N THR A 36 19.34 -32.36 14.69
CA THR A 36 20.17 -31.17 14.49
C THR A 36 19.95 -30.26 15.67
N GLN A 37 21.02 -29.92 16.39
CA GLN A 37 20.93 -28.93 17.45
C GLN A 37 20.51 -27.59 16.87
N ALA A 38 19.47 -26.99 17.44
CA ALA A 38 18.98 -25.67 17.10
C ALA A 38 18.73 -24.91 18.39
N PHE A 39 18.91 -23.60 18.36
CA PHE A 39 18.70 -22.72 19.49
C PHE A 39 17.52 -21.79 19.21
N THR A 40 16.76 -21.48 20.24
CA THR A 40 15.80 -20.37 20.25
C THR A 40 16.47 -19.11 20.79
N PHE A 41 15.79 -17.97 20.69
CA PHE A 41 16.30 -16.73 21.27
C PHE A 41 16.40 -16.80 22.80
N ASP A 42 15.63 -17.70 23.44
CA ASP A 42 15.71 -17.93 24.90
C ASP A 42 16.95 -18.72 25.31
N ASP A 43 17.57 -19.43 24.36
CA ASP A 43 18.74 -20.28 24.63
C ASP A 43 20.07 -19.53 24.42
N VAL A 44 20.03 -18.32 23.81
CA VAL A 44 21.25 -17.61 23.41
C VAL A 44 21.23 -16.14 23.81
N LEU A 45 22.40 -15.59 24.07
CA LEU A 45 22.62 -14.18 24.32
C LEU A 45 23.65 -13.64 23.33
N LEU A 46 23.49 -12.37 22.94
CA LEU A 46 24.53 -11.68 22.19
C LEU A 46 25.75 -11.47 23.09
N VAL A 47 26.92 -11.85 22.59
CA VAL A 47 28.18 -11.60 23.31
C VAL A 47 28.50 -10.10 23.25
N PRO A 48 28.62 -9.40 24.39
CA PRO A 48 29.00 -8.02 24.45
C PRO A 48 30.35 -7.78 23.73
N GLN A 49 30.39 -6.78 22.89
CA GLN A 49 31.60 -6.37 22.18
C GLN A 49 31.84 -4.89 22.35
N HIS A 50 33.11 -4.49 22.22
CA HIS A 50 33.47 -3.08 22.22
C HIS A 50 32.90 -2.38 20.99
N SER A 51 32.15 -1.30 21.20
CA SER A 51 31.63 -0.44 20.13
C SER A 51 32.25 0.96 20.22
N LYS A 52 32.55 1.54 19.06
CA LYS A 52 32.99 2.93 18.91
C LYS A 52 31.88 3.83 18.39
N ILE A 53 30.68 3.27 18.17
CA ILE A 53 29.52 3.93 17.58
C ILE A 53 28.54 4.25 18.71
N LEU A 54 28.04 5.47 18.73
CA LEU A 54 26.95 5.87 19.64
C LEU A 54 25.61 5.29 19.17
N PRO A 55 24.67 5.02 20.10
CA PRO A 55 23.35 4.50 19.72
C PRO A 55 22.60 5.33 18.68
N SER A 56 22.81 6.65 18.65
CA SER A 56 22.23 7.58 17.67
C SER A 56 22.85 7.49 16.26
N GLU A 57 24.03 6.88 16.13
CA GLU A 57 24.79 6.74 14.89
C GLU A 57 24.62 5.36 14.23
N VAL A 58 23.83 4.48 14.84
CA VAL A 58 23.62 3.12 14.33
C VAL A 58 22.80 3.14 13.04
N ASP A 59 23.33 2.53 11.99
CA ASP A 59 22.56 2.26 10.76
C ASP A 59 21.73 0.99 10.95
N LEU A 60 20.40 1.14 10.99
CA LEU A 60 19.45 0.05 11.16
C LEU A 60 18.94 -0.52 9.83
N LYS A 61 19.46 -0.04 8.69
CA LYS A 61 19.02 -0.52 7.38
C LYS A 61 19.23 -2.02 7.24
N THR A 62 18.19 -2.71 6.81
CA THR A 62 18.16 -4.17 6.71
C THR A 62 17.59 -4.60 5.37
N ARG A 63 18.23 -5.57 4.75
CA ARG A 63 17.74 -6.17 3.51
C ARG A 63 16.74 -7.28 3.81
N LEU A 64 15.47 -7.04 3.48
CA LEU A 64 14.41 -8.03 3.62
C LEU A 64 14.46 -9.08 2.51
N THR A 65 14.67 -8.65 1.27
CA THR A 65 14.86 -9.51 0.09
C THR A 65 15.98 -8.95 -0.77
N PRO A 66 16.45 -9.65 -1.82
CA PRO A 66 17.45 -9.10 -2.74
C PRO A 66 17.08 -7.73 -3.34
N LYS A 67 15.77 -7.42 -3.43
CA LYS A 67 15.25 -6.19 -4.05
C LYS A 67 14.59 -5.23 -3.06
N ILE A 68 14.40 -5.61 -1.80
CA ILE A 68 13.68 -4.81 -0.82
C ILE A 68 14.57 -4.55 0.40
N THR A 69 14.82 -3.28 0.67
CA THR A 69 15.50 -2.80 1.87
C THR A 69 14.51 -2.06 2.76
N MET A 70 14.63 -2.25 4.05
CA MET A 70 13.91 -1.51 5.10
C MET A 70 14.88 -0.58 5.81
N ASN A 71 14.38 0.52 6.36
CA ASN A 71 15.20 1.47 7.11
C ASN A 71 15.33 1.07 8.60
N ILE A 72 14.38 0.29 9.12
CA ILE A 72 14.48 -0.39 10.42
C ILE A 72 14.07 -1.87 10.26
N PRO A 73 14.64 -2.81 11.05
CA PRO A 73 14.38 -4.24 10.91
C PRO A 73 13.08 -4.69 11.61
N LEU A 74 11.97 -3.99 11.35
CA LEU A 74 10.67 -4.30 11.93
C LEU A 74 9.64 -4.65 10.88
N LEU A 75 9.00 -5.80 11.04
CA LEU A 75 7.85 -6.26 10.29
C LEU A 75 6.68 -6.50 11.24
N SER A 76 5.47 -6.08 10.86
CA SER A 76 4.30 -6.48 11.64
C SER A 76 3.81 -7.86 11.22
N ALA A 77 3.22 -8.59 12.19
CA ALA A 77 2.62 -9.89 11.93
C ALA A 77 1.38 -9.75 11.04
N ALA A 78 1.25 -10.66 10.06
CA ALA A 78 0.08 -10.74 9.18
C ALA A 78 -1.10 -11.41 9.91
N MET A 79 -1.52 -10.82 11.01
CA MET A 79 -2.58 -11.32 11.88
C MET A 79 -3.80 -10.41 11.79
N ASP A 80 -4.97 -11.03 11.79
CA ASP A 80 -6.26 -10.36 11.94
C ASP A 80 -6.26 -9.46 13.20
N THR A 81 -6.87 -8.30 13.11
CA THR A 81 -6.93 -7.27 14.16
C THR A 81 -5.58 -6.68 14.61
N VAL A 82 -4.45 -7.16 14.09
CA VAL A 82 -3.10 -6.61 14.37
C VAL A 82 -2.63 -5.72 13.24
N THR A 83 -2.59 -6.24 12.00
CA THR A 83 -2.07 -5.47 10.87
C THR A 83 -3.14 -5.24 9.81
N GLU A 84 -3.75 -4.08 9.90
CA GLU A 84 -4.56 -3.47 8.87
C GLU A 84 -3.86 -2.23 8.30
N SER A 85 -4.56 -1.46 7.45
CA SER A 85 -3.99 -0.29 6.77
C SER A 85 -3.33 0.71 7.71
N ASP A 86 -3.92 0.99 8.88
CA ASP A 86 -3.45 2.05 9.78
C ASP A 86 -2.13 1.64 10.47
N MET A 87 -2.02 0.39 10.92
CA MET A 87 -0.76 -0.17 11.45
C MET A 87 0.31 -0.23 10.36
N ALA A 88 -0.05 -0.64 9.14
CA ALA A 88 0.90 -0.71 8.03
C ALA A 88 1.44 0.68 7.65
N VAL A 89 0.59 1.71 7.68
CA VAL A 89 1.02 3.11 7.48
C VAL A 89 1.97 3.56 8.59
N ALA A 90 1.59 3.36 9.85
CA ALA A 90 2.40 3.78 11.00
C ALA A 90 3.79 3.14 10.95
N LEU A 91 3.85 1.81 10.75
CA LEU A 91 5.12 1.10 10.72
C LEU A 91 6.00 1.48 9.52
N ALA A 92 5.39 1.71 8.35
CA ALA A 92 6.13 2.13 7.16
C ALA A 92 6.69 3.54 7.30
N ARG A 93 6.03 4.44 8.02
CA ARG A 93 6.53 5.78 8.38
C ARG A 93 7.78 5.74 9.21
N GLU A 94 7.83 4.82 10.16
CA GLU A 94 9.00 4.62 11.01
C GLU A 94 10.14 3.88 10.30
N GLY A 95 9.90 3.36 9.09
CA GLY A 95 10.95 2.71 8.27
C GLY A 95 10.85 1.19 8.17
N GLY A 96 9.85 0.58 8.83
CA GLY A 96 9.52 -0.84 8.74
C GLY A 96 8.56 -1.18 7.60
N ILE A 97 7.94 -2.37 7.65
CA ILE A 97 6.91 -2.78 6.69
C ILE A 97 5.79 -3.50 7.41
N GLY A 98 4.55 -3.04 7.22
CA GLY A 98 3.35 -3.74 7.65
C GLY A 98 2.95 -4.83 6.64
N VAL A 99 2.51 -5.99 7.14
CA VAL A 99 1.99 -7.08 6.29
C VAL A 99 0.51 -7.29 6.60
N ILE A 100 -0.35 -6.89 5.66
CA ILE A 100 -1.81 -7.02 5.79
C ILE A 100 -2.20 -8.50 5.76
N HIS A 101 -3.06 -8.93 6.70
CA HIS A 101 -3.48 -10.31 6.83
C HIS A 101 -4.38 -10.78 5.68
N LYS A 102 -4.48 -12.12 5.50
CA LYS A 102 -5.29 -12.73 4.44
C LYS A 102 -6.74 -13.03 4.83
N ASN A 103 -7.13 -12.82 6.09
CA ASN A 103 -8.50 -13.09 6.56
C ASN A 103 -9.46 -11.97 6.13
N LEU A 104 -9.50 -11.72 4.83
CA LEU A 104 -10.26 -10.68 4.14
C LEU A 104 -10.67 -11.19 2.76
N SER A 105 -11.69 -10.56 2.15
CA SER A 105 -11.87 -10.73 0.71
C SER A 105 -10.72 -10.07 -0.07
N ILE A 106 -10.48 -10.53 -1.28
CA ILE A 106 -9.40 -10.00 -2.13
C ILE A 106 -9.58 -8.50 -2.32
N GLU A 107 -10.81 -8.05 -2.63
CA GLU A 107 -11.13 -6.64 -2.85
C GLU A 107 -10.85 -5.80 -1.61
N ARG A 108 -11.17 -6.31 -0.43
CA ARG A 108 -10.91 -5.61 0.84
C ARG A 108 -9.43 -5.50 1.13
N GLN A 109 -8.66 -6.55 0.86
CA GLN A 109 -7.21 -6.54 1.04
C GLN A 109 -6.54 -5.58 0.05
N VAL A 110 -6.97 -5.59 -1.24
CA VAL A 110 -6.53 -4.63 -2.26
C VAL A 110 -6.83 -3.19 -1.83
N PHE A 111 -8.04 -2.92 -1.35
CA PHE A 111 -8.41 -1.61 -0.83
C PHE A 111 -7.50 -1.15 0.31
N MET A 112 -7.14 -2.04 1.25
CA MET A 112 -6.21 -1.71 2.33
C MET A 112 -4.80 -1.42 1.81
N VAL A 113 -4.30 -2.21 0.86
CA VAL A 113 -3.00 -1.97 0.22
C VAL A 113 -2.99 -0.62 -0.49
N ASP A 114 -4.02 -0.31 -1.28
CA ASP A 114 -4.17 0.97 -1.98
C ASP A 114 -4.22 2.14 -0.99
N LYS A 115 -4.97 2.01 0.11
CA LYS A 115 -5.01 3.01 1.19
C LYS A 115 -3.62 3.31 1.76
N VAL A 116 -2.77 2.28 1.99
CA VAL A 116 -1.40 2.47 2.45
C VAL A 116 -0.56 3.17 1.37
N LYS A 117 -0.65 2.72 0.12
CA LYS A 117 0.08 3.32 -1.01
C LYS A 117 -0.26 4.79 -1.23
N ARG A 118 -1.53 5.18 -1.03
CA ARG A 118 -2.00 6.56 -1.19
C ARG A 118 -1.77 7.43 0.05
N SER A 119 -1.46 6.86 1.21
CA SER A 119 -1.28 7.63 2.45
C SER A 119 -0.08 8.55 2.40
N GLU A 120 0.96 8.18 1.65
CA GLU A 120 2.13 9.00 1.38
C GLU A 120 2.66 8.76 -0.03
N SER A 121 2.65 9.81 -0.81
CA SER A 121 3.41 9.93 -2.05
C SER A 121 3.91 11.37 -2.10
N GLY A 122 5.17 11.57 -2.46
CA GLY A 122 5.69 12.94 -2.61
C GLY A 122 4.92 13.71 -3.69
N MET A 123 4.47 13.01 -4.72
CA MET A 123 3.48 13.43 -5.71
C MET A 123 2.42 12.31 -5.77
N ILE A 124 1.16 12.65 -5.63
CA ILE A 124 0.06 11.74 -5.85
C ILE A 124 -0.03 11.50 -7.37
N VAL A 125 0.51 10.37 -7.81
CA VAL A 125 0.37 9.93 -9.20
C VAL A 125 -1.04 9.38 -9.37
N ASP A 126 -1.74 9.76 -10.44
CA ASP A 126 -3.14 9.39 -10.70
C ASP A 126 -4.08 9.79 -9.54
N PRO A 127 -4.24 11.10 -9.27
CA PRO A 127 -5.12 11.58 -8.22
C PRO A 127 -6.58 11.27 -8.55
N ILE A 128 -7.40 11.14 -7.50
CA ILE A 128 -8.85 11.01 -7.67
C ILE A 128 -9.37 12.28 -8.30
N THR A 129 -10.02 12.14 -9.45
CA THR A 129 -10.58 13.25 -10.23
C THR A 129 -12.10 13.23 -10.22
N LEU A 130 -12.69 14.34 -10.59
CA LEU A 130 -14.14 14.47 -10.77
C LEU A 130 -14.42 15.15 -12.12
N SER A 131 -15.55 14.82 -12.73
CA SER A 131 -16.00 15.54 -13.92
C SER A 131 -16.78 16.79 -13.53
N SER A 132 -16.69 17.85 -14.33
CA SER A 132 -17.29 19.16 -14.03
C SER A 132 -18.83 19.12 -13.99
N ASN A 133 -19.47 18.16 -14.64
CA ASN A 133 -20.92 17.95 -14.66
C ASN A 133 -21.46 17.21 -13.41
N LYS A 134 -20.61 16.73 -12.51
CA LYS A 134 -21.01 16.13 -11.26
C LYS A 134 -21.49 17.19 -10.28
N THR A 135 -22.24 16.76 -9.26
CA THR A 135 -22.83 17.67 -8.27
C THR A 135 -21.87 17.95 -7.10
N ILE A 136 -22.13 19.01 -6.35
CA ILE A 136 -21.43 19.30 -5.10
C ILE A 136 -21.61 18.16 -4.09
N LYS A 137 -22.77 17.50 -4.09
CA LYS A 137 -23.01 16.30 -3.28
C LYS A 137 -22.03 15.18 -3.60
N ASP A 138 -21.79 14.92 -4.90
CA ASP A 138 -20.83 13.91 -5.33
C ASP A 138 -19.41 14.27 -4.90
N ALA A 139 -19.03 15.55 -5.04
CA ALA A 139 -17.73 16.04 -4.59
C ALA A 139 -17.54 15.86 -3.07
N LYS A 140 -18.52 16.26 -2.28
CA LYS A 140 -18.48 16.07 -0.81
C LYS A 140 -18.38 14.60 -0.43
N LYS A 141 -19.12 13.72 -1.11
CA LYS A 141 -19.07 12.27 -0.88
C LYS A 141 -17.67 11.70 -1.17
N VAL A 142 -17.12 11.99 -2.34
CA VAL A 142 -15.77 11.52 -2.73
C VAL A 142 -14.72 12.05 -1.75
N MET A 143 -14.79 13.34 -1.37
CA MET A 143 -13.87 13.92 -0.38
C MET A 143 -13.97 13.23 0.98
N ALA A 144 -15.16 12.86 1.42
CA ALA A 144 -15.38 12.15 2.69
C ALA A 144 -14.88 10.69 2.64
N ASP A 145 -15.24 9.95 1.58
CA ASP A 145 -14.88 8.54 1.41
C ASP A 145 -13.35 8.35 1.37
N TYR A 146 -12.64 9.25 0.69
CA TYR A 146 -11.18 9.18 0.54
C TYR A 146 -10.42 10.07 1.54
N LYS A 147 -11.12 10.81 2.42
CA LYS A 147 -10.53 11.75 3.41
C LYS A 147 -9.59 12.77 2.77
N ILE A 148 -9.97 13.30 1.63
CA ILE A 148 -9.23 14.31 0.86
C ILE A 148 -9.95 15.65 0.88
N SER A 149 -9.21 16.75 0.73
CA SER A 149 -9.73 18.11 0.85
C SER A 149 -9.81 18.85 -0.49
N GLY A 150 -9.67 18.16 -1.59
CA GLY A 150 -9.80 18.75 -2.92
C GLY A 150 -9.59 17.72 -4.02
N LEU A 151 -10.23 17.97 -5.14
CA LEU A 151 -10.31 17.09 -6.30
C LEU A 151 -9.96 17.89 -7.55
N PRO A 152 -8.97 17.45 -8.35
CA PRO A 152 -8.81 17.94 -9.71
C PRO A 152 -10.08 17.61 -10.52
N VAL A 153 -10.48 18.54 -11.37
CA VAL A 153 -11.61 18.38 -12.28
C VAL A 153 -11.08 18.18 -13.68
N VAL A 154 -11.50 17.08 -14.31
CA VAL A 154 -11.00 16.65 -15.61
C VAL A 154 -12.15 16.42 -16.58
N GLU A 155 -11.99 16.87 -17.83
CA GLU A 155 -12.88 16.59 -18.95
C GLU A 155 -12.07 16.11 -20.15
N ASN A 156 -12.48 14.99 -20.76
CA ASN A 156 -11.77 14.38 -21.89
C ASN A 156 -10.25 14.23 -21.63
N ASP A 157 -9.90 13.75 -20.43
CA ASP A 157 -8.54 13.57 -19.93
C ASP A 157 -7.72 14.86 -19.75
N LYS A 158 -8.32 16.04 -19.99
CA LYS A 158 -7.66 17.33 -19.76
C LYS A 158 -8.09 17.95 -18.44
N LEU A 159 -7.12 18.57 -17.78
CA LEU A 159 -7.36 19.32 -16.56
C LEU A 159 -8.14 20.60 -16.88
N VAL A 160 -9.34 20.77 -16.28
CA VAL A 160 -10.19 21.95 -16.46
C VAL A 160 -10.37 22.77 -15.20
N GLY A 161 -10.03 22.23 -14.02
CA GLY A 161 -10.18 22.97 -12.77
C GLY A 161 -9.78 22.17 -11.55
N ILE A 162 -9.99 22.78 -10.40
CA ILE A 162 -9.86 22.14 -9.10
C ILE A 162 -11.03 22.57 -8.20
N ILE A 163 -11.60 21.64 -7.44
CA ILE A 163 -12.56 21.93 -6.40
C ILE A 163 -12.02 21.48 -5.04
N THR A 164 -12.13 22.35 -4.04
CA THR A 164 -11.57 22.12 -2.71
C THR A 164 -12.65 22.29 -1.62
N ASN A 165 -12.37 21.80 -0.42
CA ASN A 165 -13.24 22.05 0.73
C ASN A 165 -13.49 23.54 1.01
N ARG A 166 -12.55 24.43 0.61
CA ARG A 166 -12.73 25.89 0.77
C ARG A 166 -13.87 26.38 -0.12
N ASP A 167 -13.98 25.85 -1.33
CA ASP A 167 -14.94 26.29 -2.34
C ASP A 167 -16.39 25.85 -1.99
N ILE A 168 -16.53 24.74 -1.25
CA ILE A 168 -17.82 24.11 -0.94
C ILE A 168 -18.16 24.13 0.54
N ARG A 169 -17.32 24.71 1.41
CA ARG A 169 -17.51 24.66 2.88
C ARG A 169 -18.84 25.18 3.34
N PHE A 170 -19.31 26.26 2.75
CA PHE A 170 -20.56 26.93 3.12
C PHE A 170 -21.67 26.74 2.08
N GLU A 171 -21.44 25.89 1.07
CA GLU A 171 -22.46 25.61 0.07
C GLU A 171 -23.54 24.69 0.62
N THR A 172 -24.77 25.18 0.60
CA THR A 172 -25.95 24.46 1.09
C THR A 172 -26.72 23.78 -0.04
N ASN A 173 -26.55 24.23 -1.26
CA ASN A 173 -27.19 23.64 -2.43
C ASN A 173 -26.33 22.52 -3.03
N ASP A 174 -26.54 21.32 -2.55
CA ASP A 174 -25.82 20.13 -2.98
C ASP A 174 -26.09 19.70 -4.43
N SER A 175 -27.14 20.26 -5.06
CA SER A 175 -27.52 19.96 -6.45
C SER A 175 -26.77 20.80 -7.49
N LEU A 176 -26.04 21.83 -7.07
CA LEU A 176 -25.20 22.63 -7.98
C LEU A 176 -24.14 21.78 -8.65
N SER A 177 -23.80 22.17 -9.88
CA SER A 177 -22.70 21.56 -10.63
C SER A 177 -21.34 21.93 -9.99
N VAL A 178 -20.39 21.02 -10.03
CA VAL A 178 -18.99 21.27 -9.66
C VAL A 178 -18.44 22.47 -10.44
N LYS A 179 -18.82 22.61 -11.72
CA LYS A 179 -18.42 23.71 -12.58
C LYS A 179 -18.75 25.09 -12.01
N ASP A 180 -19.86 25.22 -11.27
CA ASP A 180 -20.32 26.50 -10.70
C ASP A 180 -19.49 26.97 -9.51
N ARG A 181 -18.67 26.09 -8.93
CA ARG A 181 -17.88 26.37 -7.71
C ARG A 181 -16.39 26.05 -7.82
N MET A 182 -15.97 25.29 -8.84
CA MET A 182 -14.55 24.98 -9.03
C MET A 182 -13.75 26.21 -9.45
N THR A 183 -12.48 26.23 -9.12
CA THR A 183 -11.51 27.19 -9.64
C THR A 183 -11.10 26.76 -11.03
N MET A 184 -11.38 27.58 -12.04
CA MET A 184 -11.00 27.38 -13.46
C MET A 184 -9.94 28.38 -13.91
N GLU A 185 -10.09 29.65 -13.50
CA GLU A 185 -9.16 30.71 -13.86
C GLU A 185 -7.92 30.69 -12.96
N LYS A 186 -6.77 31.00 -13.55
CA LYS A 186 -5.48 31.08 -12.85
C LYS A 186 -5.10 29.79 -12.11
N LEU A 187 -5.38 28.63 -12.73
CA LEU A 187 -4.86 27.36 -12.24
C LEU A 187 -3.33 27.40 -12.22
N ILE A 188 -2.76 27.14 -11.05
CA ILE A 188 -1.31 27.01 -10.92
C ILE A 188 -0.96 25.56 -11.17
N THR A 189 -0.22 25.31 -12.22
CA THR A 189 0.26 23.99 -12.63
C THR A 189 1.77 23.98 -12.76
N VAL A 190 2.36 22.82 -12.65
CA VAL A 190 3.79 22.57 -12.89
C VAL A 190 3.96 21.36 -13.80
N PRO A 191 5.03 21.30 -14.58
CA PRO A 191 5.30 20.16 -15.43
C PRO A 191 5.67 18.91 -14.64
N LYS A 192 5.44 17.75 -15.22
CA LYS A 192 5.91 16.47 -14.70
C LYS A 192 7.44 16.49 -14.56
N GLY A 193 7.93 16.02 -13.42
CA GLY A 193 9.37 16.06 -13.08
C GLY A 193 9.76 17.21 -12.16
N THR A 194 8.85 18.14 -11.83
CA THR A 194 9.07 19.17 -10.81
C THR A 194 9.47 18.52 -9.48
N THR A 195 10.55 19.01 -8.87
CA THR A 195 11.00 18.51 -7.56
C THR A 195 10.10 19.01 -6.43
N LEU A 196 10.10 18.32 -5.29
CA LEU A 196 9.30 18.74 -4.13
C LEU A 196 9.73 20.11 -3.60
N ASP A 197 11.01 20.47 -3.71
CA ASP A 197 11.51 21.77 -3.27
C ASP A 197 10.99 22.89 -4.19
N GLN A 198 11.01 22.70 -5.51
CA GLN A 198 10.38 23.60 -6.47
C GLN A 198 8.86 23.71 -6.25
N ALA A 199 8.21 22.58 -5.96
CA ALA A 199 6.78 22.57 -5.64
C ALA A 199 6.48 23.36 -4.35
N LYS A 200 7.34 23.26 -3.34
CA LYS A 200 7.23 24.03 -2.09
C LYS A 200 7.29 25.55 -2.36
N ASP A 201 8.21 25.97 -3.22
CA ASP A 201 8.34 27.39 -3.59
C ASP A 201 7.10 27.91 -4.31
N GLU A 202 6.55 27.14 -5.27
CA GLU A 202 5.33 27.51 -5.98
C GLU A 202 4.09 27.53 -5.07
N LEU A 203 3.94 26.54 -4.17
CA LEU A 203 2.88 26.51 -3.16
C LEU A 203 2.94 27.75 -2.25
N GLN A 204 4.14 28.14 -1.79
CA GLN A 204 4.37 29.29 -0.95
C GLN A 204 4.11 30.61 -1.69
N LYS A 205 4.64 30.76 -2.89
CA LYS A 205 4.51 31.95 -3.73
C LYS A 205 3.06 32.26 -4.05
N HIS A 206 2.29 31.24 -4.41
CA HIS A 206 0.88 31.39 -4.76
C HIS A 206 -0.09 31.22 -3.58
N ARG A 207 0.41 30.91 -2.38
CA ARG A 207 -0.39 30.69 -1.15
C ARG A 207 -1.49 29.64 -1.33
N ILE A 208 -1.16 28.58 -2.04
CA ILE A 208 -2.04 27.45 -2.31
C ILE A 208 -1.58 26.21 -1.54
N GLU A 209 -2.52 25.30 -1.24
CA GLU A 209 -2.24 24.06 -0.53
C GLU A 209 -2.07 22.86 -1.46
N LYS A 210 -2.44 23.01 -2.73
CA LYS A 210 -2.46 21.95 -3.73
C LYS A 210 -1.92 22.47 -5.05
N LEU A 211 -0.96 21.75 -5.60
CA LEU A 211 -0.29 22.07 -6.85
C LEU A 211 -0.54 20.95 -7.85
N LEU A 212 -1.14 21.28 -8.96
CA LEU A 212 -1.47 20.35 -10.03
C LEU A 212 -0.26 20.11 -10.91
N VAL A 213 0.05 18.85 -11.18
CA VAL A 213 1.14 18.46 -12.09
C VAL A 213 0.54 18.00 -13.39
N VAL A 214 1.00 18.55 -14.50
CA VAL A 214 0.50 18.26 -15.85
C VAL A 214 1.58 17.66 -16.74
N ASN A 215 1.17 16.86 -17.70
CA ASN A 215 2.02 16.43 -18.81
C ASN A 215 2.09 17.53 -19.88
N ASP A 216 2.92 17.33 -20.90
CA ASP A 216 3.12 18.28 -21.99
C ASP A 216 1.85 18.50 -22.87
N ASP A 217 0.87 17.60 -22.77
CA ASP A 217 -0.43 17.65 -23.47
C ASP A 217 -1.56 18.24 -22.61
N ASP A 218 -1.24 18.88 -21.48
CA ASP A 218 -2.17 19.42 -20.48
C ASP A 218 -3.02 18.36 -19.77
N SER A 219 -2.72 17.08 -19.93
CA SER A 219 -3.35 16.03 -19.14
C SER A 219 -2.82 16.03 -17.72
N LEU A 220 -3.66 15.61 -16.76
CA LEU A 220 -3.29 15.56 -15.36
C LEU A 220 -2.30 14.43 -15.11
N ALA A 221 -1.07 14.75 -14.70
CA ALA A 221 -0.04 13.79 -14.32
C ALA A 221 -0.03 13.49 -12.82
N GLY A 222 -0.47 14.43 -11.99
CA GLY A 222 -0.45 14.26 -10.55
C GLY A 222 -0.89 15.47 -9.74
N LEU A 223 -0.79 15.33 -8.43
CA LEU A 223 -1.11 16.36 -7.44
C LEU A 223 -0.07 16.35 -6.33
N ILE A 224 0.47 17.51 -5.98
CA ILE A 224 1.35 17.71 -4.83
C ILE A 224 0.61 18.58 -3.80
N THR A 225 0.64 18.18 -2.53
CA THR A 225 0.03 18.99 -1.47
C THR A 225 1.06 19.40 -0.42
N VAL A 226 0.78 20.49 0.31
CA VAL A 226 1.61 20.93 1.46
C VAL A 226 1.75 19.79 2.47
N LYS A 227 0.68 19.01 2.70
CA LYS A 227 0.70 17.87 3.62
C LYS A 227 1.69 16.78 3.19
N ASP A 228 1.87 16.55 1.89
CA ASP A 228 2.79 15.53 1.39
C ASP A 228 4.25 15.95 1.57
N ILE A 229 4.51 17.27 1.47
CA ILE A 229 5.84 17.85 1.76
C ILE A 229 6.12 17.74 3.27
N GLN A 230 5.17 18.13 4.13
CA GLN A 230 5.32 18.03 5.59
C GLN A 230 5.57 16.58 6.03
N LYS A 231 4.82 15.61 5.51
CA LYS A 231 5.04 14.19 5.82
C LYS A 231 6.44 13.69 5.47
N LYS A 232 7.08 14.23 4.43
CA LYS A 232 8.47 13.90 4.10
C LYS A 232 9.45 14.45 5.14
N GLU A 233 9.17 15.64 5.68
CA GLU A 233 9.94 16.26 6.75
C GLU A 233 9.72 15.54 8.09
N ASP A 234 8.46 15.17 8.40
CA ASP A 234 8.08 14.47 9.64
C ASP A 234 8.59 13.04 9.70
N TYR A 235 8.64 12.34 8.55
CA TYR A 235 9.03 10.92 8.46
C TYR A 235 10.20 10.69 7.49
N PRO A 236 11.40 11.17 7.81
CA PRO A 236 12.57 11.08 6.91
C PRO A 236 13.00 9.62 6.68
N ASN A 237 12.73 8.74 7.63
CA ASN A 237 13.10 7.32 7.58
C ASN A 237 12.01 6.43 6.96
N ALA A 238 10.92 7.00 6.43
CA ALA A 238 9.82 6.20 5.90
C ALA A 238 10.27 5.20 4.82
N CYS A 239 9.80 3.98 4.93
CA CYS A 239 10.10 2.90 3.99
C CYS A 239 9.26 3.05 2.72
N LYS A 240 9.86 3.60 1.66
CA LYS A 240 9.18 3.95 0.39
C LYS A 240 9.68 3.11 -0.78
N ASP A 241 8.84 2.97 -1.79
CA ASP A 241 9.18 2.38 -3.07
C ASP A 241 9.81 3.45 -4.01
N SER A 242 10.19 3.04 -5.23
CA SER A 242 10.76 3.94 -6.25
C SER A 242 9.84 5.08 -6.66
N ASN A 243 8.54 4.95 -6.44
CA ASN A 243 7.53 5.97 -6.75
C ASN A 243 7.21 6.87 -5.53
N GLY A 244 8.00 6.77 -4.45
CA GLY A 244 7.80 7.54 -3.22
C GLY A 244 6.61 7.11 -2.35
N ARG A 245 5.97 5.98 -2.64
CA ARG A 245 4.83 5.45 -1.89
C ARG A 245 5.30 4.52 -0.78
N LEU A 246 4.59 4.49 0.34
CA LEU A 246 4.90 3.57 1.44
C LEU A 246 4.91 2.11 0.97
N ARG A 247 5.88 1.35 1.46
CA ARG A 247 5.93 -0.10 1.25
C ARG A 247 4.96 -0.80 2.17
N VAL A 248 4.29 -1.80 1.64
CA VAL A 248 3.35 -2.65 2.37
C VAL A 248 3.44 -4.07 1.83
N GLY A 249 3.33 -5.05 2.69
CA GLY A 249 3.16 -6.45 2.33
C GLY A 249 1.70 -6.88 2.41
N ALA A 250 1.35 -7.93 1.69
CA ALA A 250 0.06 -8.60 1.81
C ALA A 250 0.28 -10.11 1.90
N ALA A 251 -0.32 -10.74 2.90
CA ALA A 251 -0.27 -12.20 3.04
C ALA A 251 -1.26 -12.83 2.08
N ILE A 252 -0.78 -13.79 1.28
CA ILE A 252 -1.59 -14.58 0.36
C ILE A 252 -1.63 -16.04 0.78
N GLY A 253 -2.70 -16.74 0.40
CA GLY A 253 -2.80 -18.19 0.58
C GLY A 253 -2.10 -18.94 -0.54
N ASN A 254 -2.27 -20.25 -0.53
CA ASN A 254 -1.84 -21.16 -1.60
C ASN A 254 -3.09 -21.72 -2.35
N SER A 255 -4.17 -20.98 -2.35
CA SER A 255 -5.42 -21.27 -3.05
C SER A 255 -5.36 -20.86 -4.53
N SER A 256 -6.34 -21.31 -5.33
CA SER A 256 -6.40 -21.01 -6.77
C SER A 256 -6.48 -19.50 -7.08
N ASP A 257 -6.97 -18.70 -6.15
CA ASP A 257 -7.11 -17.25 -6.21
C ASP A 257 -5.83 -16.46 -5.86
N ALA A 258 -4.75 -17.16 -5.45
CA ALA A 258 -3.49 -16.52 -5.10
C ALA A 258 -2.89 -15.72 -6.26
N ILE A 259 -3.01 -16.23 -7.50
CA ILE A 259 -2.50 -15.56 -8.71
C ILE A 259 -3.32 -14.30 -8.99
N GLU A 260 -4.64 -14.37 -8.90
CA GLU A 260 -5.54 -13.23 -9.07
C GLU A 260 -5.23 -12.14 -8.04
N SER A 261 -5.08 -12.50 -6.77
CA SER A 261 -4.65 -11.60 -5.71
C SER A 261 -3.34 -10.89 -6.07
N CYS A 262 -2.31 -11.64 -6.50
CA CYS A 262 -1.02 -11.05 -6.87
C CYS A 262 -1.14 -10.07 -8.04
N LEU A 263 -1.94 -10.37 -9.06
CA LEU A 263 -2.14 -9.50 -10.22
C LEU A 263 -2.81 -8.18 -9.81
N LEU A 264 -3.79 -8.22 -8.93
CA LEU A 264 -4.49 -7.04 -8.43
C LEU A 264 -3.57 -6.10 -7.62
N TYR A 265 -2.57 -6.64 -6.90
CA TYR A 265 -1.59 -5.82 -6.17
C TYR A 265 -0.53 -5.18 -7.06
N THR A 266 -0.27 -5.75 -8.22
CA THR A 266 0.75 -5.28 -9.17
C THR A 266 0.19 -4.37 -10.25
N SER A 267 -1.13 -4.31 -10.41
CA SER A 267 -1.79 -3.40 -11.34
C SER A 267 -1.53 -1.94 -10.95
N PRO A 268 -1.17 -1.07 -11.87
CA PRO A 268 -0.85 0.33 -11.58
C PRO A 268 -2.05 1.15 -11.10
N SER A 269 -3.29 0.73 -11.38
CA SER A 269 -4.50 1.42 -10.92
C SER A 269 -5.70 0.46 -10.78
N PRO A 270 -6.57 0.63 -9.75
CA PRO A 270 -7.86 -0.05 -9.68
C PRO A 270 -8.80 0.27 -10.85
N ARG A 271 -8.51 1.31 -11.65
CA ARG A 271 -9.29 1.68 -12.83
C ARG A 271 -9.01 0.79 -14.04
N ASP A 272 -7.88 0.09 -14.03
CA ASP A 272 -7.48 -0.82 -15.12
C ASP A 272 -8.06 -2.22 -14.96
N MET A 273 -8.91 -2.43 -13.94
CA MET A 273 -9.62 -3.69 -13.76
C MET A 273 -10.82 -3.74 -14.73
N PRO A 274 -10.98 -4.82 -15.50
CA PRO A 274 -12.21 -5.03 -16.26
C PRO A 274 -13.38 -5.13 -15.28
N ARG A 275 -14.43 -4.34 -15.54
CA ARG A 275 -15.70 -4.36 -14.81
C ARG A 275 -16.52 -5.57 -15.21
#